data_e93d36e66f5c9408e7ab1a44f1301c36
#
_entry.id   e93d36e66f5c9408e7ab1a44f1301c36
#
_cell.length_a   1.000
_cell.length_b   1.000
_cell.length_c   1.000
_cell.angle_alpha   90.00
_cell.angle_beta   90.00
_cell.angle_gamma   90.00
#
_symmetry.space_group_name_H-M   'P 1'
#
loop_
_entity.id
_entity.type
_entity.pdbx_description
1 polymer ?
#
loop_
_entity_poly.entity_id
_entity_poly.type
_entity_poly.pdbx_seq_one_letter_code
_entity_poly.pdbx_strand_id
1 'polypeptide(L)'
;MRLEDVTPDSDPEELQAIVDYLHGEKVPFQMAVVPKYVDPKGTENNGTPKELTLKDTPELVAVLQDAVNKGGTIVQHGTTHQFGTLDNPYNAVSADDFEFIRSWCSATNDTKAPPMDCEDKSFVQIGGTLPGTSQEWASERVDQGRQIFGEVDLPTPEIFETPHYSATREAYYGIGEHYPVRYERELLYAGTLTNTQAGPHDYYGQFFPYAVNDPYGTHVLPENLGNFEPNEINQHPPRLAQEVIDAAKLNLVNTHATASFFFHPYYPLAELKRSSPVSRPRDTPLCRPRN
;
A
#
# COMPACT_ATOMS: atom_id res chain seq x y z
N MET A 1 7.38 10.75 0.37
CA MET A 1 7.71 9.42 0.96
C MET A 1 6.48 8.89 1.66
N ARG A 2 6.23 7.59 1.61
CA ARG A 2 5.08 6.96 2.27
C ARG A 2 5.55 5.95 3.31
N LEU A 3 4.89 5.92 4.47
CA LEU A 3 4.99 4.87 5.47
C LEU A 3 3.83 3.92 5.21
N GLU A 4 4.14 2.69 4.78
CA GLU A 4 3.14 1.67 4.46
C GLU A 4 2.87 0.72 5.62
N ASP A 5 1.74 0.03 5.55
CA ASP A 5 1.31 -1.01 6.50
C ASP A 5 1.22 -0.53 7.95
N VAL A 6 0.82 0.73 8.15
CA VAL A 6 0.50 1.22 9.48
C VAL A 6 -0.85 0.64 9.90
N THR A 7 -0.84 -0.30 10.83
CA THR A 7 -2.03 -1.01 11.31
C THR A 7 -2.29 -0.72 12.79
N PRO A 8 -3.48 -1.03 13.32
CA PRO A 8 -3.74 -0.99 14.76
C PRO A 8 -2.78 -1.83 15.61
N ASP A 9 -2.04 -2.76 15.00
CA ASP A 9 -1.03 -3.59 15.68
C ASP A 9 0.40 -3.01 15.59
N SER A 10 0.59 -1.88 14.91
CA SER A 10 1.90 -1.21 14.79
C SER A 10 2.37 -0.63 16.12
N ASP A 11 3.69 -0.64 16.33
CA ASP A 11 4.33 -0.04 17.50
C ASP A 11 4.25 1.50 17.41
N PRO A 12 3.54 2.17 18.35
CA PRO A 12 3.41 3.62 18.31
C PRO A 12 4.72 4.36 18.62
N GLU A 13 5.64 3.80 19.40
CA GLU A 13 6.92 4.45 19.73
C GLU A 13 7.85 4.45 18.51
N GLU A 14 7.91 3.36 17.77
CA GLU A 14 8.68 3.28 16.52
C GLU A 14 8.12 4.22 15.46
N LEU A 15 6.80 4.24 15.26
CA LEU A 15 6.15 5.16 14.33
C LEU A 15 6.39 6.61 14.72
N GLN A 16 6.27 6.97 16.01
CA GLN A 16 6.54 8.33 16.49
C GLN A 16 7.98 8.76 16.19
N ALA A 17 8.95 7.88 16.43
CA ALA A 17 10.36 8.18 16.15
C ALA A 17 10.62 8.46 14.65
N ILE A 18 9.94 7.73 13.76
CA ILE A 18 9.99 7.96 12.31
C ILE A 18 9.34 9.29 11.93
N VAL A 19 8.15 9.59 12.46
CA VAL A 19 7.43 10.84 12.23
C VAL A 19 8.27 12.05 12.67
N ASP A 20 8.87 11.98 13.86
CA ASP A 20 9.74 13.04 14.39
C ASP A 20 10.96 13.28 13.50
N TYR A 21 11.57 12.23 13.03
CA TYR A 21 12.70 12.30 12.11
C TYR A 21 12.31 12.96 10.78
N LEU A 22 11.23 12.50 10.15
CA LEU A 22 10.78 13.03 8.86
C LEU A 22 10.37 14.52 8.97
N HIS A 23 9.69 14.88 10.04
CA HIS A 23 9.34 16.26 10.32
C HIS A 23 10.59 17.13 10.54
N GLY A 24 11.56 16.66 11.35
CA GLY A 24 12.83 17.34 11.62
C GLY A 24 13.65 17.58 10.35
N GLU A 25 13.70 16.61 9.47
CA GLU A 25 14.39 16.69 8.16
C GLU A 25 13.56 17.42 7.08
N LYS A 26 12.33 17.85 7.41
CA LYS A 26 11.39 18.51 6.48
C LYS A 26 11.06 17.65 5.24
N VAL A 27 11.04 16.34 5.40
CA VAL A 27 10.61 15.42 4.37
C VAL A 27 9.09 15.35 4.35
N PRO A 28 8.40 15.68 3.24
CA PRO A 28 6.97 15.44 3.12
C PRO A 28 6.68 13.93 3.19
N PHE A 29 5.69 13.54 3.99
CA PHE A 29 5.37 12.14 4.18
C PHE A 29 3.86 11.88 4.24
N GLN A 30 3.49 10.66 3.91
CA GLN A 30 2.16 10.11 4.02
C GLN A 30 2.22 8.85 4.87
N MET A 31 1.10 8.51 5.50
CA MET A 31 0.92 7.28 6.26
C MET A 31 -0.19 6.49 5.60
N ALA A 32 0.14 5.36 5.00
CA ALA A 32 -0.80 4.41 4.44
C ALA A 32 -1.30 3.53 5.60
N VAL A 33 -2.51 3.83 6.07
CA VAL A 33 -3.08 3.27 7.29
C VAL A 33 -4.17 2.26 6.94
N VAL A 34 -4.00 1.05 7.44
CA VAL A 34 -5.02 -0.01 7.48
C VAL A 34 -5.86 0.20 8.74
N PRO A 35 -7.12 0.66 8.65
CA PRO A 35 -7.87 1.08 9.85
C PRO A 35 -8.32 -0.07 10.75
N LYS A 36 -8.26 -1.30 10.26
CA LYS A 36 -8.65 -2.50 10.99
C LYS A 36 -7.65 -3.63 10.77
N TYR A 37 -7.01 -4.10 11.84
CA TYR A 37 -6.13 -5.27 11.84
C TYR A 37 -6.93 -6.53 12.13
N VAL A 38 -6.66 -7.61 11.38
CA VAL A 38 -7.27 -8.93 11.55
C VAL A 38 -6.23 -10.01 11.35
N ASP A 39 -6.09 -10.89 12.33
CA ASP A 39 -5.34 -12.15 12.27
C ASP A 39 -6.28 -13.29 12.69
N PRO A 40 -7.08 -13.85 11.76
CA PRO A 40 -8.15 -14.76 12.09
C PRO A 40 -7.67 -16.13 12.56
N LYS A 41 -6.42 -16.46 12.32
CA LYS A 41 -5.79 -17.74 12.72
C LYS A 41 -4.84 -17.58 13.91
N GLY A 42 -4.53 -16.34 14.31
CA GLY A 42 -3.55 -16.04 15.32
C GLY A 42 -2.12 -16.37 14.88
N THR A 43 -1.83 -16.24 13.59
CA THR A 43 -0.51 -16.54 13.01
C THR A 43 0.56 -15.70 13.70
N GLU A 44 0.32 -14.41 13.89
CA GLU A 44 1.22 -13.47 14.57
C GLU A 44 0.94 -13.36 16.07
N ASN A 45 -0.08 -14.06 16.58
CA ASN A 45 -0.51 -13.96 17.98
C ASN A 45 -0.57 -15.33 18.70
N ASN A 46 0.45 -16.16 18.50
CA ASN A 46 0.62 -17.45 19.17
C ASN A 46 -0.60 -18.38 19.06
N GLY A 47 -1.25 -18.42 17.89
CA GLY A 47 -2.41 -19.26 17.62
C GLY A 47 -3.74 -18.69 18.15
N THR A 48 -3.76 -17.47 18.70
CA THR A 48 -4.97 -16.83 19.22
C THR A 48 -5.44 -15.77 18.21
N PRO A 49 -6.65 -15.90 17.63
CA PRO A 49 -7.19 -14.89 16.72
C PRO A 49 -7.17 -13.49 17.34
N LYS A 50 -6.80 -12.49 16.53
CA LYS A 50 -6.71 -11.09 16.96
C LYS A 50 -7.45 -10.19 15.97
N GLU A 51 -8.22 -9.26 16.50
CA GLU A 51 -8.90 -8.22 15.74
C GLU A 51 -8.83 -6.91 16.52
N LEU A 52 -8.36 -5.84 15.86
CA LEU A 52 -8.25 -4.51 16.43
C LEU A 52 -8.72 -3.48 15.39
N THR A 53 -9.32 -2.41 15.88
CA THR A 53 -9.54 -1.18 15.10
C THR A 53 -8.72 -0.05 15.68
N LEU A 54 -8.65 1.07 15.00
CA LEU A 54 -7.99 2.28 15.54
C LEU A 54 -8.59 2.72 16.89
N LYS A 55 -9.87 2.38 17.20
CA LYS A 55 -10.49 2.68 18.50
C LYS A 55 -9.86 1.91 19.65
N ASP A 56 -9.29 0.75 19.37
CA ASP A 56 -8.70 -0.13 20.38
C ASP A 56 -7.25 0.28 20.71
N THR A 57 -6.68 1.23 19.95
CA THR A 57 -5.27 1.62 20.02
C THR A 57 -5.09 3.15 20.12
N PRO A 58 -5.56 3.78 21.21
CA PRO A 58 -5.54 5.24 21.36
C PRO A 58 -4.12 5.85 21.33
N GLU A 59 -3.09 5.10 21.73
CA GLU A 59 -1.70 5.54 21.64
C GLU A 59 -1.27 5.71 20.18
N LEU A 60 -1.60 4.76 19.32
CA LEU A 60 -1.33 4.86 17.88
C LEU A 60 -2.12 6.01 17.25
N VAL A 61 -3.39 6.18 17.62
CA VAL A 61 -4.21 7.29 17.15
C VAL A 61 -3.57 8.64 17.51
N ALA A 62 -3.03 8.76 18.73
CA ALA A 62 -2.33 9.98 19.14
C ALA A 62 -1.10 10.26 18.27
N VAL A 63 -0.32 9.25 17.89
CA VAL A 63 0.80 9.38 16.94
C VAL A 63 0.33 9.82 15.57
N LEU A 64 -0.76 9.23 15.05
CA LEU A 64 -1.33 9.62 13.76
C LEU A 64 -1.84 11.08 13.76
N GLN A 65 -2.47 11.52 14.84
CA GLN A 65 -2.89 12.92 15.01
C GLN A 65 -1.69 13.89 15.07
N ASP A 66 -0.63 13.51 15.81
CA ASP A 66 0.62 14.28 15.86
C ASP A 66 1.29 14.36 14.48
N ALA A 67 1.32 13.25 13.76
CA ALA A 67 1.84 13.18 12.40
C ALA A 67 1.09 14.11 11.43
N VAL A 68 -0.25 14.17 11.54
CA VAL A 68 -1.08 15.13 10.76
C VAL A 68 -0.73 16.56 11.14
N ASN A 69 -0.60 16.87 12.44
CA ASN A 69 -0.20 18.19 12.92
C ASN A 69 1.20 18.61 12.41
N LYS A 70 2.10 17.65 12.24
CA LYS A 70 3.43 17.83 11.65
C LYS A 70 3.41 17.88 10.11
N GLY A 71 2.23 17.84 9.51
CA GLY A 71 2.01 17.99 8.06
C GLY A 71 2.10 16.68 7.29
N GLY A 72 2.01 15.54 7.95
CA GLY A 72 1.75 14.25 7.32
C GLY A 72 0.34 14.16 6.75
N THR A 73 0.14 13.29 5.79
CA THR A 73 -1.17 13.00 5.17
C THR A 73 -1.54 11.55 5.43
N ILE A 74 -2.78 11.31 5.85
CA ILE A 74 -3.30 9.93 5.98
C ILE A 74 -3.80 9.49 4.62
N VAL A 75 -3.42 8.28 4.21
CA VAL A 75 -3.90 7.54 3.06
C VAL A 75 -4.59 6.30 3.59
N GLN A 76 -5.78 5.98 3.13
CA GLN A 76 -6.43 4.71 3.49
C GLN A 76 -5.79 3.57 2.70
N HIS A 77 -5.25 2.57 3.38
CA HIS A 77 -4.61 1.40 2.79
C HIS A 77 -5.49 0.15 2.93
N GLY A 78 -6.45 0.02 2.03
CA GLY A 78 -7.51 -0.97 2.21
C GLY A 78 -8.39 -0.68 3.43
N THR A 79 -9.09 -1.71 3.88
CA THR A 79 -9.86 -1.69 5.15
C THR A 79 -9.23 -2.64 6.17
N THR A 80 -8.86 -3.84 5.73
CA THR A 80 -8.16 -4.83 6.56
C THR A 80 -6.88 -5.35 5.92
N HIS A 81 -6.59 -4.99 4.68
CA HIS A 81 -5.44 -5.48 3.92
C HIS A 81 -5.37 -7.02 3.88
N GLN A 82 -6.54 -7.68 3.84
CA GLN A 82 -6.72 -9.13 3.74
C GLN A 82 -8.19 -9.46 3.40
N PHE A 83 -8.53 -10.73 3.11
CA PHE A 83 -9.88 -11.15 2.74
C PHE A 83 -10.38 -12.28 3.64
N GLY A 84 -11.06 -11.92 4.72
CA GLY A 84 -11.74 -12.86 5.62
C GLY A 84 -10.79 -13.87 6.27
N THR A 85 -11.04 -15.17 6.06
CA THR A 85 -10.19 -16.26 6.56
C THR A 85 -9.43 -16.97 5.44
N LEU A 86 -9.51 -16.46 4.21
CA LEU A 86 -8.87 -17.03 3.04
C LEU A 86 -7.40 -16.65 3.00
N ASP A 87 -6.50 -17.63 2.87
CA ASP A 87 -5.10 -17.38 2.53
C ASP A 87 -4.99 -16.79 1.13
N ASN A 88 -4.57 -15.53 1.05
CA ASN A 88 -4.57 -14.75 -0.18
C ASN A 88 -3.29 -13.91 -0.39
N PRO A 89 -2.08 -14.52 -0.34
CA PRO A 89 -1.79 -15.91 -0.03
C PRO A 89 -1.18 -16.19 1.37
N TYR A 90 -1.09 -15.18 2.28
CA TYR A 90 -0.31 -15.23 3.52
C TYR A 90 -1.16 -15.31 4.80
N ASN A 91 -1.82 -16.45 5.03
CA ASN A 91 -2.52 -16.76 6.28
C ASN A 91 -3.70 -15.83 6.66
N ALA A 92 -4.18 -14.98 5.76
CA ALA A 92 -5.22 -13.99 6.00
C ALA A 92 -4.86 -12.91 7.05
N VAL A 93 -3.57 -12.65 7.26
CA VAL A 93 -3.09 -11.61 8.18
C VAL A 93 -3.15 -10.24 7.49
N SER A 94 -3.59 -9.23 8.23
CA SER A 94 -3.58 -7.84 7.76
C SER A 94 -2.18 -7.36 7.48
N ALA A 95 -2.02 -6.56 6.43
CA ALA A 95 -0.77 -6.05 5.85
C ALA A 95 0.02 -7.09 5.02
N ASP A 96 -0.27 -8.38 5.13
CA ASP A 96 0.41 -9.42 4.35
C ASP A 96 -0.41 -9.87 3.13
N ASP A 97 -1.74 -9.95 3.24
CA ASP A 97 -2.61 -10.52 2.22
C ASP A 97 -3.27 -9.48 1.30
N PHE A 98 -3.68 -9.94 0.11
CA PHE A 98 -4.42 -9.13 -0.85
C PHE A 98 -5.90 -9.00 -0.46
N GLU A 99 -6.45 -7.80 -0.51
CA GLU A 99 -7.85 -7.55 -0.12
C GLU A 99 -8.83 -7.54 -1.30
N PHE A 100 -8.40 -7.05 -2.48
CA PHE A 100 -9.30 -6.72 -3.61
C PHE A 100 -9.12 -7.60 -4.85
N ILE A 101 -8.27 -8.60 -4.78
CA ILE A 101 -7.99 -9.53 -5.89
C ILE A 101 -7.54 -10.88 -5.34
N ARG A 102 -7.82 -11.96 -6.06
CA ARG A 102 -7.29 -13.28 -5.70
C ARG A 102 -5.80 -13.36 -5.99
N SER A 103 -5.05 -13.85 -5.00
CA SER A 103 -3.62 -14.10 -5.11
C SER A 103 -3.26 -15.51 -4.62
N TRP A 104 -2.15 -16.05 -5.11
CA TRP A 104 -1.60 -17.34 -4.69
C TRP A 104 -0.12 -17.42 -4.98
N CYS A 105 0.59 -18.31 -4.27
CA CYS A 105 1.97 -18.65 -4.58
C CYS A 105 2.07 -19.77 -5.63
N SER A 106 3.11 -19.73 -6.45
CA SER A 106 3.39 -20.73 -7.47
C SER A 106 4.90 -20.99 -7.64
N ALA A 107 5.25 -22.14 -8.20
CA ALA A 107 6.65 -22.52 -8.43
C ALA A 107 7.30 -21.80 -9.62
N THR A 108 6.52 -21.19 -10.50
CA THR A 108 7.00 -20.51 -11.71
C THR A 108 6.23 -19.22 -11.93
N ASN A 109 6.83 -18.28 -12.66
CA ASN A 109 6.16 -17.02 -13.05
C ASN A 109 5.17 -17.24 -14.21
N ASP A 110 4.30 -18.22 -14.09
CA ASP A 110 3.21 -18.51 -15.03
C ASP A 110 1.89 -18.40 -14.29
N THR A 111 1.02 -17.48 -14.72
CA THR A 111 -0.32 -17.28 -14.17
C THR A 111 -1.22 -18.51 -14.24
N LYS A 112 -0.82 -19.55 -15.00
CA LYS A 112 -1.51 -20.85 -15.08
C LYS A 112 -0.88 -21.90 -14.18
N ALA A 113 0.25 -21.59 -13.51
CA ALA A 113 0.86 -22.53 -12.58
C ALA A 113 -0.09 -22.83 -11.41
N PRO A 114 -0.15 -24.09 -10.95
CA PRO A 114 -1.01 -24.45 -9.84
C PRO A 114 -0.56 -23.72 -8.55
N PRO A 115 -1.51 -23.39 -7.66
CA PRO A 115 -1.19 -22.88 -6.33
C PRO A 115 -0.33 -23.86 -5.52
N MET A 116 0.57 -23.33 -4.72
CA MET A 116 1.37 -24.02 -3.72
C MET A 116 1.45 -23.20 -2.44
N ASP A 117 1.93 -23.81 -1.36
CA ASP A 117 2.26 -23.07 -0.14
C ASP A 117 3.38 -22.05 -0.42
N CYS A 118 3.27 -20.86 0.13
CA CYS A 118 4.25 -19.81 -0.08
C CYS A 118 5.58 -20.15 0.61
N GLU A 119 6.66 -19.93 -0.12
CA GLU A 119 8.04 -20.05 0.33
C GLU A 119 8.81 -18.79 -0.12
N ASP A 120 9.97 -18.50 0.46
CA ASP A 120 10.79 -17.31 0.14
C ASP A 120 11.08 -17.15 -1.37
N LYS A 121 11.14 -18.27 -2.09
CA LYS A 121 11.41 -18.31 -3.54
C LYS A 121 10.20 -18.58 -4.41
N SER A 122 9.00 -18.50 -3.86
CA SER A 122 7.78 -18.59 -4.64
C SER A 122 7.55 -17.33 -5.48
N PHE A 123 6.86 -17.51 -6.60
CA PHE A 123 6.29 -16.40 -7.35
C PHE A 123 4.89 -16.10 -6.83
N VAL A 124 4.60 -14.84 -6.52
CA VAL A 124 3.25 -14.40 -6.20
C VAL A 124 2.51 -14.11 -7.50
N GLN A 125 1.41 -14.80 -7.69
CA GLN A 125 0.50 -14.61 -8.81
C GLN A 125 -0.72 -13.82 -8.35
N ILE A 126 -1.25 -12.97 -9.23
CA ILE A 126 -2.52 -12.28 -9.01
C ILE A 126 -3.46 -12.54 -10.19
N GLY A 127 -4.74 -12.66 -9.93
CA GLY A 127 -5.74 -12.79 -10.98
C GLY A 127 -7.05 -13.40 -10.48
N GLY A 128 -8.14 -12.89 -11.02
CA GLY A 128 -9.47 -13.35 -10.70
C GLY A 128 -10.10 -12.66 -9.51
N THR A 129 -11.36 -12.99 -9.30
CA THR A 129 -12.20 -12.41 -8.25
C THR A 129 -12.12 -13.22 -6.97
N LEU A 130 -12.29 -12.56 -5.86
CA LEU A 130 -12.53 -13.18 -4.56
C LEU A 130 -14.02 -13.58 -4.45
N PRO A 131 -14.35 -14.61 -3.67
CA PRO A 131 -15.74 -15.06 -3.54
C PRO A 131 -16.69 -13.96 -3.03
N GLY A 132 -17.78 -13.71 -3.75
CA GLY A 132 -18.80 -12.74 -3.35
C GLY A 132 -18.42 -11.27 -3.52
N THR A 133 -17.30 -10.97 -4.17
CA THR A 133 -16.89 -9.59 -4.43
C THR A 133 -17.53 -9.02 -5.70
N SER A 134 -17.82 -7.73 -5.67
CA SER A 134 -18.37 -6.92 -6.76
C SER A 134 -17.91 -5.48 -6.62
N GLN A 135 -18.33 -4.60 -7.52
CA GLN A 135 -18.11 -3.16 -7.39
C GLN A 135 -18.75 -2.62 -6.10
N GLU A 136 -20.00 -2.99 -5.82
CA GLU A 136 -20.74 -2.59 -4.62
C GLU A 136 -20.04 -3.08 -3.35
N TRP A 137 -19.57 -4.35 -3.35
CA TRP A 137 -18.81 -4.88 -2.23
C TRP A 137 -17.55 -4.03 -1.96
N ALA A 138 -16.80 -3.67 -3.01
CA ALA A 138 -15.59 -2.87 -2.86
C ALA A 138 -15.90 -1.46 -2.35
N SER A 139 -16.98 -0.83 -2.87
CA SER A 139 -17.46 0.46 -2.40
C SER A 139 -17.85 0.42 -0.92
N GLU A 140 -18.67 -0.54 -0.50
CA GLU A 140 -19.04 -0.72 0.92
C GLU A 140 -17.83 -1.00 1.81
N ARG A 141 -16.88 -1.80 1.30
CA ARG A 141 -15.67 -2.17 2.02
C ARG A 141 -14.78 -0.97 2.32
N VAL A 142 -14.53 -0.11 1.33
CA VAL A 142 -13.74 1.12 1.52
C VAL A 142 -14.46 2.11 2.44
N ASP A 143 -15.79 2.23 2.33
CA ASP A 143 -16.56 3.13 3.20
C ASP A 143 -16.52 2.69 4.67
N GLN A 144 -16.55 1.39 4.94
CA GLN A 144 -16.33 0.85 6.29
C GLN A 144 -14.99 1.31 6.87
N GLY A 145 -13.91 1.26 6.07
CA GLY A 145 -12.60 1.77 6.48
C GLY A 145 -12.63 3.27 6.78
N ARG A 146 -13.27 4.06 5.92
CA ARG A 146 -13.41 5.52 6.11
C ARG A 146 -14.13 5.89 7.40
N GLN A 147 -15.16 5.13 7.76
CA GLN A 147 -15.93 5.36 8.98
C GLN A 147 -15.08 5.21 10.24
N ILE A 148 -14.14 4.24 10.26
CA ILE A 148 -13.24 4.00 11.40
C ILE A 148 -12.37 5.24 11.68
N PHE A 149 -11.86 5.93 10.65
CA PHE A 149 -11.09 7.17 10.84
C PHE A 149 -11.94 8.27 11.53
N GLY A 150 -13.20 8.42 11.12
CA GLY A 150 -14.13 9.37 11.73
C GLY A 150 -14.48 9.04 13.18
N GLU A 151 -14.45 7.77 13.57
CA GLU A 151 -14.75 7.32 14.93
C GLU A 151 -13.66 7.66 15.95
N VAL A 152 -12.45 8.02 15.48
CA VAL A 152 -11.29 8.37 16.31
C VAL A 152 -10.80 9.81 16.07
N ASP A 153 -11.65 10.66 15.50
CA ASP A 153 -11.37 12.09 15.22
C ASP A 153 -10.11 12.31 14.34
N LEU A 154 -9.76 11.33 13.49
CA LEU A 154 -8.78 11.52 12.45
C LEU A 154 -9.42 12.13 11.20
N PRO A 155 -8.68 12.93 10.41
CA PRO A 155 -9.17 13.41 9.12
C PRO A 155 -9.62 12.24 8.25
N THR A 156 -10.79 12.35 7.63
CA THR A 156 -11.21 11.37 6.60
C THR A 156 -10.18 11.39 5.46
N PRO A 157 -9.55 10.25 5.12
CA PRO A 157 -8.59 10.21 4.04
C PRO A 157 -9.23 10.61 2.69
N GLU A 158 -8.48 11.37 1.88
CA GLU A 158 -8.89 11.77 0.53
C GLU A 158 -8.16 10.97 -0.55
N ILE A 159 -7.18 10.16 -0.14
CA ILE A 159 -6.34 9.33 -1.01
C ILE A 159 -6.47 7.89 -0.56
N PHE A 160 -6.61 6.99 -1.50
CA PHE A 160 -6.61 5.54 -1.28
C PHE A 160 -5.33 4.91 -1.83
N GLU A 161 -4.91 3.86 -1.18
CA GLU A 161 -3.87 2.96 -1.67
C GLU A 161 -4.38 1.53 -1.64
N THR A 162 -4.36 0.90 -2.80
CA THR A 162 -4.81 -0.49 -2.91
C THR A 162 -3.76 -1.43 -2.31
N PRO A 163 -4.13 -2.31 -1.36
CA PRO A 163 -3.25 -3.36 -0.87
C PRO A 163 -2.48 -4.07 -1.99
N HIS A 164 -1.15 -4.15 -1.85
CA HIS A 164 -0.23 -4.67 -2.87
C HIS A 164 -0.41 -4.06 -4.27
N TYR A 165 -1.00 -2.86 -4.36
CA TYR A 165 -1.26 -2.14 -5.63
C TYR A 165 -2.05 -2.98 -6.64
N SER A 166 -2.99 -3.80 -6.15
CA SER A 166 -3.69 -4.76 -7.01
C SER A 166 -5.14 -4.96 -6.59
N ALA A 167 -6.04 -4.69 -7.52
CA ALA A 167 -7.47 -4.94 -7.37
C ALA A 167 -8.06 -5.43 -8.70
N THR A 168 -9.23 -6.04 -8.66
CA THR A 168 -10.01 -6.31 -9.86
C THR A 168 -10.52 -5.01 -10.48
N ARG A 169 -10.89 -5.04 -11.76
CA ARG A 169 -11.48 -3.89 -12.45
C ARG A 169 -12.73 -3.35 -11.72
N GLU A 170 -13.58 -4.25 -11.30
CA GLU A 170 -14.80 -3.94 -10.55
C GLU A 170 -14.49 -3.29 -9.19
N ALA A 171 -13.45 -3.77 -8.52
CA ALA A 171 -13.01 -3.17 -7.25
C ALA A 171 -12.44 -1.75 -7.47
N TYR A 172 -11.68 -1.50 -8.54
CA TYR A 172 -11.22 -0.15 -8.86
C TYR A 172 -12.38 0.83 -9.09
N TYR A 173 -13.45 0.41 -9.76
CA TYR A 173 -14.65 1.24 -9.87
C TYR A 173 -15.32 1.52 -8.52
N GLY A 174 -15.43 0.49 -7.64
CA GLY A 174 -15.99 0.68 -6.30
C GLY A 174 -15.13 1.59 -5.41
N ILE A 175 -13.82 1.47 -5.47
CA ILE A 175 -12.87 2.38 -4.80
C ILE A 175 -13.07 3.81 -5.31
N GLY A 176 -13.19 4.00 -6.61
CA GLY A 176 -13.36 5.31 -7.25
C GLY A 176 -14.64 6.05 -6.86
N GLU A 177 -15.67 5.37 -6.34
CA GLU A 177 -16.88 6.02 -5.81
C GLU A 177 -16.60 6.88 -4.57
N HIS A 178 -15.54 6.54 -3.80
CA HIS A 178 -15.17 7.23 -2.56
C HIS A 178 -13.87 8.02 -2.69
N TYR A 179 -12.99 7.58 -3.59
CA TYR A 179 -11.63 8.10 -3.72
C TYR A 179 -11.32 8.52 -5.16
N PRO A 180 -11.34 9.82 -5.46
CA PRO A 180 -10.93 10.32 -6.76
C PRO A 180 -9.41 10.26 -6.97
N VAL A 181 -8.63 9.98 -5.92
CA VAL A 181 -7.18 9.93 -5.96
C VAL A 181 -6.68 8.61 -5.36
N ARG A 182 -5.81 7.92 -6.08
CA ARG A 182 -5.08 6.76 -5.59
C ARG A 182 -3.57 7.02 -5.60
N TYR A 183 -2.81 6.29 -4.77
CA TYR A 183 -1.36 6.41 -4.67
C TYR A 183 -0.73 5.03 -4.83
N GLU A 184 -0.42 4.64 -6.08
CA GLU A 184 0.01 3.29 -6.42
C GLU A 184 0.56 3.20 -7.85
N ARG A 185 0.85 1.99 -8.31
CA ARG A 185 1.02 1.71 -9.75
C ARG A 185 -0.34 1.68 -10.46
N GLU A 186 -0.30 1.84 -11.78
CA GLU A 186 -1.48 1.60 -12.60
C GLU A 186 -1.60 0.10 -12.95
N LEU A 187 -2.79 -0.47 -12.78
CA LEU A 187 -3.14 -1.83 -13.22
C LEU A 187 -4.29 -1.76 -14.21
N LEU A 188 -3.98 -1.92 -15.48
CA LEU A 188 -4.93 -1.73 -16.60
C LEU A 188 -5.44 -3.08 -17.09
N TYR A 189 -6.74 -3.30 -17.03
CA TYR A 189 -7.39 -4.49 -17.59
C TYR A 189 -7.76 -4.28 -19.05
N ALA A 190 -7.49 -5.30 -19.89
CA ALA A 190 -7.92 -5.31 -21.28
C ALA A 190 -9.45 -5.12 -21.38
N GLY A 191 -9.90 -4.43 -22.40
CA GLY A 191 -11.33 -4.21 -22.61
C GLY A 191 -11.98 -3.13 -21.74
N THR A 192 -11.28 -2.51 -20.78
CA THR A 192 -11.82 -1.47 -19.90
C THR A 192 -12.38 -0.28 -20.73
N LEU A 193 -11.62 0.21 -21.70
CA LEU A 193 -12.04 1.34 -22.53
C LEU A 193 -13.17 1.01 -23.53
N THR A 194 -13.38 -0.26 -23.84
CA THR A 194 -14.41 -0.73 -24.77
C THR A 194 -15.60 -1.34 -24.06
N ASN A 195 -15.58 -1.36 -22.73
CA ASN A 195 -16.57 -2.02 -21.87
C ASN A 195 -16.78 -3.51 -22.25
N THR A 196 -15.69 -4.19 -22.59
CA THR A 196 -15.69 -5.63 -22.83
C THR A 196 -15.05 -6.35 -21.63
N GLN A 197 -15.50 -7.57 -21.39
CA GLN A 197 -14.95 -8.37 -20.29
C GLN A 197 -13.56 -8.86 -20.66
N ALA A 198 -12.58 -8.61 -19.78
CA ALA A 198 -11.23 -9.20 -19.84
C ALA A 198 -11.19 -10.53 -19.10
N GLY A 199 -10.22 -11.38 -19.44
CA GLY A 199 -9.84 -12.50 -18.58
C GLY A 199 -9.18 -12.02 -17.29
N PRO A 200 -9.15 -12.88 -16.27
CA PRO A 200 -8.61 -12.51 -14.95
C PRO A 200 -7.11 -12.16 -14.98
N HIS A 201 -6.39 -12.57 -16.01
CA HIS A 201 -4.96 -12.32 -16.22
C HIS A 201 -4.68 -11.36 -17.38
N ASP A 202 -5.73 -10.81 -18.01
CA ASP A 202 -5.58 -9.89 -19.15
C ASP A 202 -5.40 -8.45 -18.63
N TYR A 203 -4.34 -8.21 -17.88
CA TYR A 203 -3.99 -6.91 -17.34
C TYR A 203 -2.54 -6.53 -17.67
N TYR A 204 -2.27 -5.24 -17.58
CA TYR A 204 -0.95 -4.65 -17.72
C TYR A 204 -0.66 -3.72 -16.54
N GLY A 205 0.43 -3.98 -15.82
CA GLY A 205 0.89 -3.15 -14.70
C GLY A 205 1.96 -2.17 -15.16
N GLN A 206 1.82 -0.89 -14.78
CA GLN A 206 2.77 0.16 -15.12
C GLN A 206 3.00 1.11 -13.95
N PHE A 207 4.28 1.38 -13.66
CA PHE A 207 4.68 2.51 -12.83
C PHE A 207 4.98 3.72 -13.72
N PHE A 208 4.40 4.87 -13.36
CA PHE A 208 4.70 6.13 -14.02
C PHE A 208 5.51 7.03 -13.09
N PRO A 209 6.42 7.86 -13.62
CA PRO A 209 7.14 8.84 -12.81
C PRO A 209 6.36 10.16 -12.64
N TYR A 210 5.09 10.19 -13.01
CA TYR A 210 4.17 11.34 -12.93
C TYR A 210 2.74 10.86 -12.70
N ALA A 211 1.89 11.75 -12.21
CA ALA A 211 0.50 11.43 -12.01
C ALA A 211 -0.25 11.22 -13.34
N VAL A 212 -1.14 10.23 -13.38
CA VAL A 212 -1.95 9.89 -14.56
C VAL A 212 -3.42 9.81 -14.19
N ASN A 213 -4.30 9.99 -15.17
CA ASN A 213 -5.71 9.66 -15.02
C ASN A 213 -5.94 8.26 -15.58
N ASP A 214 -6.53 7.40 -14.78
CA ASP A 214 -6.80 6.03 -15.17
C ASP A 214 -8.16 5.87 -15.89
N PRO A 215 -8.42 4.71 -16.50
CA PRO A 215 -9.71 4.45 -17.14
C PRO A 215 -10.84 4.14 -16.14
N TYR A 216 -10.56 4.05 -14.85
CA TYR A 216 -11.56 3.81 -13.79
C TYR A 216 -12.10 5.12 -13.21
N GLY A 217 -11.58 6.27 -13.68
CA GLY A 217 -12.03 7.60 -13.28
C GLY A 217 -11.26 8.20 -12.10
N THR A 218 -10.11 7.65 -11.76
CA THR A 218 -9.27 8.14 -10.66
C THR A 218 -8.00 8.82 -11.16
N HIS A 219 -7.42 9.66 -10.29
CA HIS A 219 -6.11 10.27 -10.49
C HIS A 219 -5.07 9.49 -9.70
N VAL A 220 -4.14 8.83 -10.40
CA VAL A 220 -3.13 7.97 -9.78
C VAL A 220 -1.84 8.74 -9.57
N LEU A 221 -1.45 8.88 -8.32
CA LEU A 221 -0.16 9.46 -7.91
C LEU A 221 0.93 8.39 -8.04
N PRO A 222 2.13 8.76 -8.47
CA PRO A 222 3.17 7.80 -8.80
C PRO A 222 3.78 7.13 -7.57
N GLU A 223 4.05 5.83 -7.71
CA GLU A 223 4.97 5.05 -6.87
C GLU A 223 6.03 4.45 -7.81
N ASN A 224 7.24 4.97 -7.81
CA ASN A 224 8.20 4.69 -8.89
C ASN A 224 9.65 4.44 -8.47
N LEU A 225 9.97 4.55 -7.18
CA LEU A 225 11.31 4.25 -6.68
C LEU A 225 11.37 2.91 -5.93
N GLY A 226 10.21 2.30 -5.66
CA GLY A 226 10.09 1.08 -4.86
C GLY A 226 10.25 1.35 -3.37
N ASN A 227 10.67 0.31 -2.63
CA ASN A 227 10.77 0.33 -1.18
C ASN A 227 12.17 -0.08 -0.70
N PHE A 228 12.42 0.18 0.59
CA PHE A 228 13.49 -0.48 1.30
C PHE A 228 13.03 -1.89 1.70
N GLU A 229 13.81 -2.92 1.29
CA GLU A 229 13.58 -4.32 1.63
C GLU A 229 14.93 -5.03 1.76
N PRO A 230 15.38 -5.38 2.98
CA PRO A 230 16.71 -5.95 3.18
C PRO A 230 16.81 -7.43 2.82
N ASN A 231 15.68 -8.11 2.64
CA ASN A 231 15.63 -9.54 2.37
C ASN A 231 15.28 -9.83 0.90
N GLU A 232 15.71 -10.98 0.40
CA GLU A 232 15.14 -11.53 -0.83
C GLU A 232 13.74 -12.05 -0.51
N ILE A 233 12.74 -11.58 -1.25
CA ILE A 233 11.35 -11.99 -1.07
C ILE A 233 10.68 -12.18 -2.44
N ASN A 234 9.95 -13.28 -2.62
CA ASN A 234 9.15 -13.57 -3.81
C ASN A 234 9.94 -13.37 -5.12
N GLN A 235 11.14 -13.91 -5.21
CA GLN A 235 12.06 -13.76 -6.37
C GLN A 235 12.53 -12.32 -6.62
N HIS A 236 12.30 -11.41 -5.73
CA HIS A 236 12.86 -10.07 -5.79
C HIS A 236 14.13 -9.98 -4.93
N PRO A 237 15.24 -9.48 -5.47
CA PRO A 237 16.45 -9.28 -4.69
C PRO A 237 16.24 -8.20 -3.62
N PRO A 238 17.09 -8.18 -2.58
CA PRO A 238 17.08 -7.11 -1.60
C PRO A 238 17.17 -5.73 -2.26
N ARG A 239 16.46 -4.76 -1.73
CA ARG A 239 16.50 -3.34 -2.12
C ARG A 239 16.95 -2.52 -0.93
N LEU A 240 18.23 -2.23 -0.87
CA LEU A 240 18.84 -1.42 0.18
C LEU A 240 18.73 0.08 -0.16
N ALA A 241 19.19 0.92 0.75
CA ALA A 241 19.17 2.37 0.57
C ALA A 241 19.84 2.83 -0.75
N GLN A 242 20.90 2.14 -1.18
CA GLN A 242 21.63 2.51 -2.40
C GLN A 242 20.80 2.28 -3.67
N GLU A 243 20.03 1.20 -3.73
CA GLU A 243 19.15 0.90 -4.87
C GLU A 243 18.06 1.98 -5.02
N VAL A 244 17.45 2.42 -3.90
CA VAL A 244 16.47 3.51 -3.89
C VAL A 244 17.12 4.84 -4.35
N ILE A 245 18.33 5.14 -3.87
CA ILE A 245 19.10 6.33 -4.30
C ILE A 245 19.41 6.29 -5.80
N ASP A 246 19.78 5.15 -6.32
CA ASP A 246 20.13 5.02 -7.74
C ASP A 246 18.88 5.07 -8.63
N ALA A 247 17.76 4.49 -8.19
CA ALA A 247 16.47 4.68 -8.84
C ALA A 247 16.05 6.16 -8.86
N ALA A 248 16.25 6.90 -7.77
CA ALA A 248 15.97 8.34 -7.70
C ALA A 248 16.84 9.13 -8.69
N LYS A 249 18.14 8.81 -8.81
CA LYS A 249 19.04 9.45 -9.80
C LYS A 249 18.58 9.18 -11.24
N LEU A 250 18.19 7.94 -11.55
CA LEU A 250 17.68 7.58 -12.88
C LEU A 250 16.38 8.34 -13.20
N ASN A 251 15.56 8.59 -12.20
CA ASN A 251 14.31 9.34 -12.37
C ASN A 251 14.52 10.81 -12.77
N LEU A 252 15.70 11.38 -12.47
CA LEU A 252 16.04 12.79 -12.83
C LEU A 252 16.13 13.06 -14.33
N VAL A 253 16.14 12.03 -15.19
CA VAL A 253 16.09 12.20 -16.65
C VAL A 253 14.74 12.78 -17.12
N ASN A 254 13.71 12.67 -16.30
CA ASN A 254 12.38 13.22 -16.55
C ASN A 254 12.23 14.59 -15.86
N THR A 255 12.04 15.65 -16.61
CA THR A 255 12.02 17.04 -16.10
C THR A 255 10.88 17.36 -15.14
N HIS A 256 9.82 16.56 -15.10
CA HIS A 256 8.64 16.73 -14.24
C HIS A 256 8.30 15.46 -13.45
N ALA A 257 9.27 14.57 -13.27
CA ALA A 257 9.07 13.36 -12.53
C ALA A 257 8.88 13.65 -11.04
N THR A 258 7.98 12.90 -10.42
CA THR A 258 7.87 12.78 -8.97
C THR A 258 8.69 11.58 -8.52
N ALA A 259 9.55 11.76 -7.55
CA ALA A 259 10.28 10.67 -6.90
C ALA A 259 9.50 10.24 -5.66
N SER A 260 8.97 9.03 -5.68
CA SER A 260 8.23 8.46 -4.57
C SER A 260 8.74 7.07 -4.22
N PHE A 261 8.90 6.83 -2.93
CA PHE A 261 9.22 5.51 -2.38
C PHE A 261 8.47 5.29 -1.07
N PHE A 262 8.34 4.03 -0.66
CA PHE A 262 7.73 3.69 0.60
C PHE A 262 8.70 2.97 1.54
N PHE A 263 8.34 2.99 2.82
CA PHE A 263 9.09 2.39 3.91
C PHE A 263 8.12 1.79 4.92
N HIS A 264 8.37 0.56 5.32
CA HIS A 264 7.56 -0.08 6.34
C HIS A 264 8.07 0.28 7.75
N PRO A 265 7.24 0.82 8.63
CA PRO A 265 7.65 1.26 9.97
C PRO A 265 8.19 0.17 10.89
N TYR A 266 7.94 -1.10 10.58
CA TYR A 266 8.53 -2.22 11.33
C TYR A 266 10.04 -2.41 11.06
N TYR A 267 10.62 -1.73 10.06
CA TYR A 267 12.06 -1.64 9.91
C TYR A 267 12.65 -0.54 10.80
N PRO A 268 13.88 -0.76 11.34
CA PRO A 268 14.49 0.22 12.24
C PRO A 268 14.66 1.59 11.58
N LEU A 269 14.40 2.66 12.35
CA LEU A 269 14.61 4.05 11.92
C LEU A 269 16.03 4.29 11.35
N ALA A 270 17.03 3.53 11.80
CA ALA A 270 18.40 3.64 11.30
C ALA A 270 18.49 3.36 9.78
N GLU A 271 17.68 2.46 9.26
CA GLU A 271 17.64 2.13 7.82
C GLU A 271 16.99 3.26 7.02
N LEU A 272 15.92 3.85 7.55
CA LEU A 272 15.33 5.04 6.96
C LEU A 272 16.32 6.20 6.90
N LYS A 273 17.10 6.42 7.95
CA LYS A 273 18.14 7.46 7.98
C LYS A 273 19.22 7.25 6.91
N ARG A 274 19.52 6.02 6.55
CA ARG A 274 20.46 5.70 5.46
C ARG A 274 19.88 6.02 4.08
N SER A 275 18.59 5.78 3.89
CA SER A 275 17.91 5.98 2.60
C SER A 275 17.41 7.41 2.37
N SER A 276 17.26 8.24 3.40
CA SER A 276 16.57 9.52 3.30
C SER A 276 17.46 10.77 3.06
N PRO A 277 18.48 11.13 3.85
CA PRO A 277 19.16 12.42 3.68
C PRO A 277 20.27 12.40 2.64
N VAL A 278 20.87 11.26 2.39
CA VAL A 278 21.97 11.12 1.40
C VAL A 278 21.44 11.07 -0.02
N SER A 279 20.15 10.73 -0.17
CA SER A 279 19.50 10.57 -1.46
C SER A 279 18.99 11.86 -2.10
N ARG A 280 19.06 13.01 -1.41
CA ARG A 280 18.66 14.28 -2.03
C ARG A 280 19.64 14.65 -3.16
N PRO A 281 19.30 14.41 -4.43
CA PRO A 281 19.91 15.22 -5.46
C PRO A 281 19.58 16.67 -5.10
N ARG A 282 20.57 17.56 -5.04
CA ARG A 282 20.42 18.95 -4.56
C ARG A 282 19.33 19.74 -5.28
N ASP A 283 18.77 19.21 -6.35
CA ASP A 283 17.85 19.86 -7.27
C ASP A 283 16.45 19.21 -7.34
N THR A 284 16.14 18.21 -6.54
CA THR A 284 14.78 17.62 -6.52
C THR A 284 13.92 18.34 -5.47
N PRO A 285 12.92 19.12 -5.88
CA PRO A 285 12.00 19.74 -4.92
C PRO A 285 11.16 18.67 -4.23
N LEU A 286 11.06 18.75 -2.91
CA LEU A 286 10.14 17.92 -2.13
C LEU A 286 8.71 18.47 -2.38
N CYS A 287 7.89 17.66 -3.05
CA CYS A 287 6.50 18.03 -3.30
C CYS A 287 5.55 17.29 -2.35
N ARG A 288 4.57 18.04 -1.81
CA ARG A 288 3.37 17.44 -1.22
C ARG A 288 2.36 17.20 -2.35
N PRO A 289 1.59 16.10 -2.34
CA PRO A 289 0.38 16.06 -3.12
C PRO A 289 -0.47 17.28 -2.77
N ARG A 290 -0.86 18.07 -3.76
CA ARG A 290 -1.85 19.14 -3.54
C ARG A 290 -3.22 18.47 -3.71
N ASN A 291 -4.07 18.67 -2.71
CA ASN A 291 -5.49 18.36 -2.79
C ASN A 291 -6.12 19.08 -3.99
#